data_ed20b415c5a91a785df8f82799016e05
#
_entry.id   ed20b415c5a91a785df8f82799016e05
#
_cell.length_a   1.000
_cell.length_b   1.000
_cell.length_c   1.000
_cell.angle_alpha   90.00
_cell.angle_beta   90.00
_cell.angle_gamma   90.00
#
_symmetry.space_group_name_H-M   'P 1'
#
loop_
_entity.id
_entity.type
_entity.pdbx_description
1 polymer ?
#
loop_
_entity_poly.entity_id
_entity_poly.type
_entity_poly.pdbx_seq_one_letter_code
_entity_poly.pdbx_strand_id
1 'polypeptide(L)'
;MSKFEKLDVDIRKEQGTSAARRTRLRGRVPAVLYHSGVEATPLSMDRKALYKALKTGQMIFEVIVEEKPQFVLLKEVQYHPVTDEVIHIDFQKVKEDEKLSLEVAIRGIGESQGVKLGGILVQLLNAVTVKCKPSEIPEFLEIDVTEMEMNTNLFVKDISLPEDVEMITAEDIAVMSVQEPKEEKEEEVVLEEDGEEGEGTTEEGDSEDSSGEEKEEKPGDDNAPESKDDSDGENQ
;
A
#
# COMPACT_ATOMS: atom_id res chain seq x y z
N MET A 1 -1.00 -33.18 -6.82
CA MET A 1 -1.90 -32.07 -6.40
C MET A 1 -1.07 -30.82 -6.49
N SER A 2 -1.55 -29.77 -7.16
CA SER A 2 -0.80 -28.52 -7.27
C SER A 2 -0.57 -27.95 -5.87
N LYS A 3 0.69 -27.66 -5.56
CA LYS A 3 1.13 -27.07 -4.29
C LYS A 3 0.64 -25.62 -4.12
N PHE A 4 0.14 -25.02 -5.21
CA PHE A 4 -0.23 -23.62 -5.28
C PHE A 4 -1.74 -23.43 -5.46
N GLU A 5 -2.29 -22.39 -4.87
CA GLU A 5 -3.70 -22.02 -4.99
C GLU A 5 -3.96 -21.49 -6.41
N LYS A 6 -5.14 -21.86 -6.95
CA LYS A 6 -5.56 -21.45 -8.31
C LYS A 6 -6.34 -20.16 -8.23
N LEU A 7 -5.99 -19.22 -9.12
CA LEU A 7 -6.70 -17.97 -9.29
C LEU A 7 -7.31 -17.87 -10.70
N ASP A 8 -8.60 -17.62 -10.74
CA ASP A 8 -9.31 -17.36 -11.99
C ASP A 8 -9.11 -15.91 -12.40
N VAL A 9 -8.54 -15.69 -13.57
CA VAL A 9 -8.26 -14.38 -14.14
C VAL A 9 -8.82 -14.24 -15.54
N ASP A 10 -9.28 -13.05 -15.88
CA ASP A 10 -9.75 -12.70 -17.24
C ASP A 10 -8.83 -11.65 -17.86
N ILE A 11 -8.54 -11.81 -19.15
CA ILE A 11 -7.77 -10.81 -19.90
C ILE A 11 -8.65 -9.60 -20.18
N ARG A 12 -8.13 -8.40 -19.87
CA ARG A 12 -8.79 -7.13 -20.17
C ARG A 12 -8.35 -6.60 -21.53
N LYS A 13 -9.32 -6.24 -22.36
CA LYS A 13 -9.07 -5.54 -23.63
C LYS A 13 -8.90 -4.03 -23.43
N GLU A 14 -9.60 -3.47 -22.44
CA GLU A 14 -9.60 -2.04 -22.14
C GLU A 14 -8.55 -1.71 -21.08
N GLN A 15 -7.75 -0.69 -21.36
CA GLN A 15 -6.71 -0.18 -20.48
C GLN A 15 -7.00 1.28 -20.09
N GLY A 16 -6.21 1.81 -19.15
CA GLY A 16 -6.31 3.17 -18.67
C GLY A 16 -7.20 3.35 -17.45
N THR A 17 -7.19 4.57 -16.91
CA THR A 17 -7.80 4.94 -15.62
C THR A 17 -9.31 4.70 -15.58
N SER A 18 -10.03 5.09 -16.64
CA SER A 18 -11.49 4.91 -16.71
C SER A 18 -11.90 3.45 -16.75
N ALA A 19 -11.16 2.62 -17.48
CA ALA A 19 -11.41 1.17 -17.55
C ALA A 19 -11.12 0.50 -16.21
N ALA A 20 -10.02 0.84 -15.55
CA ALA A 20 -9.68 0.33 -14.22
C ALA A 20 -10.75 0.70 -13.17
N ARG A 21 -11.27 1.93 -13.22
CA ARG A 21 -12.37 2.37 -12.34
C ARG A 21 -13.65 1.57 -12.58
N ARG A 22 -14.04 1.34 -13.86
CA ARG A 22 -15.21 0.48 -14.19
C ARG A 22 -15.03 -0.94 -13.70
N THR A 23 -13.83 -1.52 -13.82
CA THR A 23 -13.51 -2.86 -13.32
C THR A 23 -13.73 -2.96 -11.82
N ARG A 24 -13.23 -1.99 -11.04
CA ARG A 24 -13.42 -1.95 -9.57
C ARG A 24 -14.88 -1.77 -9.16
N LEU A 25 -15.65 -0.95 -9.84
CA LEU A 25 -17.09 -0.79 -9.62
C LEU A 25 -17.90 -2.10 -9.87
N ARG A 26 -17.40 -2.97 -10.73
CA ARG A 26 -17.99 -4.31 -10.99
C ARG A 26 -17.55 -5.37 -9.95
N GLY A 27 -16.84 -4.97 -8.88
CA GLY A 27 -16.36 -5.90 -7.87
C GLY A 27 -15.13 -6.70 -8.27
N ARG A 28 -14.43 -6.28 -9.33
CA ARG A 28 -13.21 -6.94 -9.82
C ARG A 28 -11.99 -6.05 -9.56
N VAL A 29 -10.84 -6.68 -9.37
CA VAL A 29 -9.56 -5.98 -9.19
C VAL A 29 -8.76 -6.06 -10.49
N PRO A 30 -8.29 -4.92 -11.02
CA PRO A 30 -7.37 -4.90 -12.15
C PRO A 30 -6.00 -5.42 -11.73
N ALA A 31 -5.38 -6.21 -12.59
CA ALA A 31 -4.04 -6.74 -12.40
C ALA A 31 -3.24 -6.65 -13.69
N VAL A 32 -1.93 -6.80 -13.56
CA VAL A 32 -1.00 -6.88 -14.69
C VAL A 32 -0.11 -8.10 -14.50
N LEU A 33 0.05 -8.89 -15.56
CA LEU A 33 1.00 -10.00 -15.60
C LEU A 33 2.15 -9.63 -16.54
N TYR A 34 3.36 -9.64 -16.04
CA TYR A 34 4.55 -9.39 -16.84
C TYR A 34 5.58 -10.51 -16.69
N HIS A 35 6.44 -10.61 -17.67
CA HIS A 35 7.57 -11.53 -17.70
C HIS A 35 8.75 -10.81 -18.34
N SER A 36 9.96 -11.14 -17.92
CA SER A 36 11.20 -10.56 -18.48
C SER A 36 11.21 -10.61 -20.01
N GLY A 37 11.24 -9.42 -20.66
CA GLY A 37 11.34 -9.32 -22.12
C GLY A 37 10.04 -9.54 -22.91
N VAL A 38 8.88 -9.64 -22.26
CA VAL A 38 7.58 -9.81 -22.90
C VAL A 38 6.64 -8.67 -22.53
N GLU A 39 5.75 -8.31 -23.47
CA GLU A 39 4.73 -7.28 -23.23
C GLU A 39 3.80 -7.67 -22.07
N ALA A 40 3.47 -6.69 -21.23
CA ALA A 40 2.62 -6.90 -20.07
C ALA A 40 1.17 -7.22 -20.48
N THR A 41 0.60 -8.25 -19.90
CA THR A 41 -0.79 -8.68 -20.17
C THR A 41 -1.71 -8.10 -19.08
N PRO A 42 -2.67 -7.24 -19.44
CA PRO A 42 -3.63 -6.69 -18.48
C PRO A 42 -4.69 -7.74 -18.13
N LEU A 43 -4.85 -7.96 -16.83
CA LEU A 43 -5.77 -8.95 -16.27
C LEU A 43 -6.81 -8.29 -15.36
N SER A 44 -7.85 -9.04 -15.03
CA SER A 44 -8.78 -8.72 -13.94
C SER A 44 -9.23 -9.99 -13.26
N MET A 45 -9.45 -9.91 -11.95
CA MET A 45 -9.90 -11.04 -11.13
C MET A 45 -11.02 -10.64 -10.19
N ASP A 46 -11.74 -11.62 -9.69
CA ASP A 46 -12.78 -11.40 -8.68
C ASP A 46 -12.16 -10.94 -7.35
N ARG A 47 -12.76 -9.89 -6.75
CA ARG A 47 -12.27 -9.31 -5.48
C ARG A 47 -12.33 -10.33 -4.34
N LYS A 48 -13.40 -11.11 -4.24
CA LYS A 48 -13.58 -12.06 -3.13
C LYS A 48 -12.59 -13.23 -3.22
N ALA A 49 -12.38 -13.76 -4.43
CA ALA A 49 -11.39 -14.81 -4.66
C ALA A 49 -9.98 -14.34 -4.30
N LEU A 50 -9.64 -13.11 -4.71
CA LEU A 50 -8.38 -12.48 -4.36
C LEU A 50 -8.16 -12.36 -2.85
N TYR A 51 -9.11 -11.77 -2.11
CA TYR A 51 -8.98 -11.62 -0.66
C TYR A 51 -8.84 -12.96 0.06
N LYS A 52 -9.49 -14.01 -0.45
CA LYS A 52 -9.32 -15.36 0.08
C LYS A 52 -7.88 -15.84 -0.15
N ALA A 53 -7.35 -15.66 -1.34
CA ALA A 53 -5.97 -16.02 -1.67
C ALA A 53 -4.93 -15.24 -0.87
N LEU A 54 -5.11 -13.92 -0.71
CA LEU A 54 -4.20 -13.11 0.11
C LEU A 54 -4.15 -13.53 1.59
N LYS A 55 -5.27 -14.05 2.13
CA LYS A 55 -5.32 -14.56 3.51
C LYS A 55 -4.53 -15.85 3.73
N THR A 56 -4.21 -16.61 2.68
CA THR A 56 -3.39 -17.83 2.81
C THR A 56 -1.91 -17.53 3.02
N GLY A 57 -1.48 -16.27 2.82
CA GLY A 57 -0.06 -15.86 2.94
C GLY A 57 0.83 -16.37 1.80
N GLN A 58 0.27 -17.09 0.83
CA GLN A 58 1.04 -17.58 -0.31
C GLN A 58 1.41 -16.44 -1.25
N MET A 59 2.65 -16.47 -1.75
CA MET A 59 3.14 -15.49 -2.72
C MET A 59 3.10 -16.01 -4.16
N ILE A 60 2.98 -17.33 -4.35
CA ILE A 60 2.90 -17.96 -5.67
C ILE A 60 1.53 -18.57 -5.88
N PHE A 61 0.98 -18.28 -7.06
CA PHE A 61 -0.33 -18.74 -7.51
C PHE A 61 -0.24 -19.39 -8.88
N GLU A 62 -1.16 -20.32 -9.13
CA GLU A 62 -1.41 -20.85 -10.47
C GLU A 62 -2.54 -20.05 -11.10
N VAL A 63 -2.26 -19.29 -12.17
CA VAL A 63 -3.28 -18.58 -12.94
C VAL A 63 -3.50 -19.22 -14.28
N ILE A 64 -4.74 -19.27 -14.73
CA ILE A 64 -5.12 -19.79 -16.04
C ILE A 64 -5.32 -18.59 -16.98
N VAL A 65 -4.36 -18.40 -17.88
CA VAL A 65 -4.42 -17.36 -18.93
C VAL A 65 -4.48 -18.06 -20.28
N GLU A 66 -5.50 -17.76 -21.09
CA GLU A 66 -5.71 -18.38 -22.41
C GLU A 66 -5.67 -19.92 -22.38
N GLU A 67 -6.35 -20.52 -21.40
CA GLU A 67 -6.42 -21.97 -21.19
C GLU A 67 -5.08 -22.63 -20.82
N LYS A 68 -4.04 -21.86 -20.56
CA LYS A 68 -2.74 -22.36 -20.14
C LYS A 68 -2.47 -22.03 -18.66
N PRO A 69 -2.19 -23.03 -17.83
CA PRO A 69 -1.77 -22.76 -16.45
C PRO A 69 -0.38 -22.11 -16.45
N GLN A 70 -0.22 -21.08 -15.68
CA GLN A 70 1.04 -20.34 -15.51
C GLN A 70 1.26 -20.08 -14.03
N PHE A 71 2.50 -20.28 -13.59
CA PHE A 71 2.88 -19.90 -12.24
C PHE A 71 3.26 -18.42 -12.20
N VAL A 72 2.69 -17.72 -11.24
CA VAL A 72 2.89 -16.29 -11.06
C VAL A 72 3.26 -15.98 -9.62
N LEU A 73 4.21 -15.08 -9.45
CA LEU A 73 4.56 -14.48 -8.17
C LEU A 73 3.74 -13.20 -7.99
N LEU A 74 3.14 -13.05 -6.82
CA LEU A 74 2.55 -11.81 -6.37
C LEU A 74 3.68 -10.85 -6.01
N LYS A 75 3.96 -9.88 -6.88
CA LYS A 75 5.07 -8.94 -6.69
C LYS A 75 4.69 -7.76 -5.84
N GLU A 76 3.52 -7.18 -6.10
CA GLU A 76 3.04 -6.00 -5.40
C GLU A 76 1.52 -6.00 -5.31
N VAL A 77 1.00 -5.55 -4.17
CA VAL A 77 -0.42 -5.30 -3.93
C VAL A 77 -0.58 -3.84 -3.53
N GLN A 78 -1.32 -3.08 -4.33
CA GLN A 78 -1.61 -1.69 -4.04
C GLN A 78 -2.94 -1.55 -3.32
N TYR A 79 -2.92 -0.89 -2.17
CA TYR A 79 -4.10 -0.65 -1.35
C TYR A 79 -4.55 0.80 -1.42
N HIS A 80 -5.84 1.00 -1.23
CA HIS A 80 -6.39 2.35 -1.08
C HIS A 80 -6.07 2.89 0.32
N PRO A 81 -5.47 4.09 0.46
CA PRO A 81 -4.92 4.56 1.74
C PRO A 81 -5.94 4.79 2.85
N VAL A 82 -7.23 4.88 2.52
CA VAL A 82 -8.30 5.15 3.50
C VAL A 82 -9.21 3.94 3.71
N THR A 83 -9.47 3.15 2.65
CA THR A 83 -10.45 2.05 2.72
C THR A 83 -9.79 0.68 2.79
N ASP A 84 -8.45 0.59 2.67
CA ASP A 84 -7.66 -0.64 2.61
C ASP A 84 -8.13 -1.63 1.53
N GLU A 85 -8.92 -1.13 0.57
CA GLU A 85 -9.31 -1.95 -0.57
C GLU A 85 -8.17 -2.12 -1.56
N VAL A 86 -8.00 -3.33 -2.08
CA VAL A 86 -7.00 -3.59 -3.13
C VAL A 86 -7.38 -2.86 -4.41
N ILE A 87 -6.49 -1.97 -4.87
CA ILE A 87 -6.66 -1.15 -6.07
C ILE A 87 -6.06 -1.84 -7.28
N HIS A 88 -4.87 -2.43 -7.14
CA HIS A 88 -4.10 -3.03 -8.22
C HIS A 88 -3.24 -4.17 -7.71
N ILE A 89 -2.93 -5.11 -8.62
CA ILE A 89 -2.02 -6.22 -8.33
C ILE A 89 -1.06 -6.40 -9.49
N ASP A 90 0.18 -6.61 -9.13
CA ASP A 90 1.26 -6.92 -10.04
C ASP A 90 1.68 -8.38 -9.90
N PHE A 91 1.50 -9.13 -10.97
CA PHE A 91 1.97 -10.50 -11.09
C PHE A 91 3.19 -10.59 -11.98
N GLN A 92 4.18 -11.29 -11.52
CA GLN A 92 5.34 -11.67 -12.31
C GLN A 92 5.25 -13.15 -12.68
N LYS A 93 5.28 -13.47 -13.96
CA LYS A 93 5.38 -14.86 -14.41
C LYS A 93 6.75 -15.42 -14.01
N VAL A 94 6.72 -16.61 -13.42
CA VAL A 94 7.93 -17.28 -12.91
C VAL A 94 8.07 -18.67 -13.50
N LYS A 95 9.31 -19.14 -13.58
CA LYS A 95 9.67 -20.51 -13.90
C LYS A 95 10.11 -21.21 -12.61
N GLU A 96 9.87 -22.49 -12.50
CA GLU A 96 10.16 -23.28 -11.29
C GLU A 96 11.66 -23.25 -10.90
N ASP A 97 12.55 -23.12 -11.88
CA ASP A 97 14.01 -23.16 -11.68
C ASP A 97 14.66 -21.78 -11.52
N GLU A 98 13.91 -20.68 -11.66
CA GLU A 98 14.44 -19.32 -11.65
C GLU A 98 14.49 -18.78 -10.23
N LYS A 99 15.70 -18.37 -9.76
CA LYS A 99 15.82 -17.67 -8.47
C LYS A 99 15.19 -16.28 -8.55
N LEU A 100 14.31 -15.98 -7.65
CA LEU A 100 13.53 -14.75 -7.58
C LEU A 100 13.91 -13.92 -6.36
N SER A 101 13.93 -12.61 -6.52
CA SER A 101 14.03 -11.66 -5.40
C SER A 101 12.65 -11.21 -4.99
N LEU A 102 12.31 -11.44 -3.72
CA LEU A 102 11.01 -11.08 -3.14
C LEU A 102 11.17 -10.61 -1.70
N GLU A 103 10.18 -9.89 -1.22
CA GLU A 103 10.12 -9.44 0.15
C GLU A 103 9.34 -10.46 0.99
N VAL A 104 9.96 -10.96 2.07
CA VAL A 104 9.33 -11.89 3.01
C VAL A 104 9.14 -11.20 4.34
N ALA A 105 7.94 -11.33 4.91
CA ALA A 105 7.60 -10.76 6.20
C ALA A 105 8.41 -11.41 7.33
N ILE A 106 8.79 -10.60 8.32
CA ILE A 106 9.49 -11.07 9.53
C ILE A 106 8.48 -11.20 10.65
N ARG A 107 8.60 -12.28 11.42
CA ARG A 107 7.78 -12.54 12.60
C ARG A 107 8.65 -12.83 13.80
N GLY A 108 8.48 -12.05 14.87
CA GLY A 108 9.10 -12.33 16.17
C GLY A 108 8.42 -13.52 16.85
N ILE A 109 9.24 -14.44 17.37
CA ILE A 109 8.79 -15.59 18.15
C ILE A 109 9.31 -15.46 19.58
N GLY A 110 8.46 -15.82 20.55
CA GLY A 110 8.78 -15.74 21.96
C GLY A 110 8.29 -14.48 22.63
N GLU A 111 8.61 -14.35 23.90
CA GLU A 111 8.25 -13.23 24.76
C GLU A 111 9.53 -12.61 25.33
N SER A 112 9.85 -11.41 24.90
CA SER A 112 11.10 -10.72 25.28
C SER A 112 11.18 -10.48 26.79
N GLN A 113 12.35 -10.68 27.37
CA GLN A 113 12.62 -10.35 28.78
C GLN A 113 12.44 -8.85 29.04
N GLY A 114 12.84 -8.01 28.11
CA GLY A 114 12.67 -6.57 28.21
C GLY A 114 11.19 -6.14 28.24
N VAL A 115 10.32 -6.82 27.51
CA VAL A 115 8.86 -6.57 27.56
C VAL A 115 8.28 -6.98 28.91
N LYS A 116 8.74 -8.08 29.52
CA LYS A 116 8.33 -8.52 30.87
C LYS A 116 8.74 -7.52 31.96
N LEU A 117 9.79 -6.77 31.71
CA LEU A 117 10.28 -5.71 32.60
C LEU A 117 9.61 -4.35 32.35
N GLY A 118 8.63 -4.28 31.44
CA GLY A 118 7.88 -3.07 31.13
C GLY A 118 8.33 -2.33 29.87
N GLY A 119 9.25 -2.90 29.07
CA GLY A 119 9.67 -2.35 27.78
C GLY A 119 8.62 -2.55 26.68
N ILE A 120 8.76 -1.79 25.62
CA ILE A 120 7.92 -1.88 24.42
C ILE A 120 8.75 -2.49 23.30
N LEU A 121 8.27 -3.61 22.70
CA LEU A 121 8.86 -4.18 21.51
C LEU A 121 8.41 -3.39 20.29
N VAL A 122 9.35 -2.78 19.58
CA VAL A 122 9.12 -2.03 18.35
C VAL A 122 9.71 -2.79 17.18
N GLN A 123 8.91 -3.08 16.18
CA GLN A 123 9.37 -3.65 14.91
C GLN A 123 9.72 -2.52 13.95
N LEU A 124 11.01 -2.39 13.64
CA LEU A 124 11.56 -1.36 12.75
C LEU A 124 11.48 -1.76 11.29
N LEU A 125 11.65 -3.06 11.00
CA LEU A 125 11.61 -3.62 9.66
C LEU A 125 10.58 -4.75 9.61
N ASN A 126 9.57 -4.60 8.74
CA ASN A 126 8.47 -5.56 8.62
C ASN A 126 8.77 -6.71 7.66
N ALA A 127 9.64 -6.48 6.66
CA ALA A 127 10.00 -7.46 5.65
C ALA A 127 11.45 -7.29 5.22
N VAL A 128 12.06 -8.36 4.73
CA VAL A 128 13.40 -8.38 4.14
C VAL A 128 13.37 -8.95 2.74
N THR A 129 14.26 -8.45 1.88
CA THR A 129 14.42 -8.96 0.53
C THR A 129 15.33 -10.18 0.54
N VAL A 130 14.78 -11.29 0.08
CA VAL A 130 15.51 -12.56 -0.07
C VAL A 130 15.48 -13.05 -1.51
N LYS A 131 16.42 -13.91 -1.85
CA LYS A 131 16.51 -14.57 -3.15
C LYS A 131 16.42 -16.07 -2.96
N CYS A 132 15.38 -16.68 -3.52
CA CYS A 132 15.12 -18.11 -3.42
C CYS A 132 14.39 -18.63 -4.65
N LYS A 133 14.23 -19.95 -4.75
CA LYS A 133 13.40 -20.58 -5.77
C LYS A 133 11.93 -20.56 -5.37
N PRO A 134 11.00 -20.56 -6.37
CA PRO A 134 9.56 -20.58 -6.12
C PRO A 134 9.08 -21.69 -5.18
N SER A 135 9.74 -22.83 -5.21
CA SER A 135 9.35 -24.00 -4.39
C SER A 135 9.76 -23.88 -2.92
N GLU A 136 10.67 -22.97 -2.59
CA GLU A 136 11.36 -22.84 -1.29
C GLU A 136 11.06 -21.52 -0.58
N ILE A 137 10.09 -20.76 -1.08
CA ILE A 137 9.66 -19.50 -0.48
C ILE A 137 9.02 -19.76 0.89
N PRO A 138 9.56 -19.21 1.98
CA PRO A 138 8.92 -19.27 3.29
C PRO A 138 7.75 -18.26 3.35
N GLU A 139 6.70 -18.58 4.11
CA GLU A 139 5.60 -17.65 4.33
C GLU A 139 6.03 -16.45 5.19
N PHE A 140 6.90 -16.70 6.16
CA PHE A 140 7.53 -15.68 7.02
C PHE A 140 8.90 -16.16 7.49
N LEU A 141 9.74 -15.22 7.87
CA LEU A 141 11.03 -15.47 8.49
C LEU A 141 10.92 -15.26 10.00
N GLU A 142 11.44 -16.20 10.75
CA GLU A 142 11.33 -16.20 12.19
C GLU A 142 12.56 -15.59 12.84
N ILE A 143 12.34 -14.71 13.83
CA ILE A 143 13.40 -14.17 14.68
C ILE A 143 13.03 -14.38 16.13
N ASP A 144 13.94 -14.97 16.92
CA ASP A 144 13.73 -15.21 18.33
C ASP A 144 13.98 -13.92 19.13
N VAL A 145 12.95 -13.47 19.83
CA VAL A 145 13.00 -12.27 20.69
C VAL A 145 13.11 -12.60 22.17
N THR A 146 13.20 -13.87 22.54
CA THR A 146 13.11 -14.33 23.94
C THR A 146 14.22 -13.78 24.82
N GLU A 147 15.45 -13.68 24.29
CA GLU A 147 16.63 -13.22 25.02
C GLU A 147 16.84 -11.68 24.96
N MET A 148 15.91 -10.96 24.31
CA MET A 148 16.05 -9.50 24.21
C MET A 148 15.84 -8.83 25.56
N GLU A 149 16.84 -8.08 26.00
CA GLU A 149 16.78 -7.20 27.14
C GLU A 149 16.29 -5.78 26.75
N MET A 150 16.10 -4.89 27.75
CA MET A 150 15.79 -3.49 27.49
C MET A 150 16.94 -2.80 26.73
N ASN A 151 16.58 -1.90 25.81
CA ASN A 151 17.51 -1.15 24.95
C ASN A 151 18.41 -2.03 24.06
N THR A 152 17.95 -3.24 23.71
CA THR A 152 18.64 -4.17 22.80
C THR A 152 17.99 -4.16 21.44
N ASN A 153 18.82 -4.27 20.39
CA ASN A 153 18.37 -4.36 19.00
C ASN A 153 18.76 -5.72 18.43
N LEU A 154 17.83 -6.32 17.65
CA LEU A 154 18.11 -7.44 16.77
C LEU A 154 18.29 -6.94 15.34
N PHE A 155 19.23 -7.55 14.64
CA PHE A 155 19.61 -7.19 13.28
C PHE A 155 19.19 -8.27 12.28
N VAL A 156 19.27 -7.95 10.99
CA VAL A 156 18.96 -8.87 9.90
C VAL A 156 19.78 -10.17 9.98
N LYS A 157 21.04 -10.11 10.42
CA LYS A 157 21.93 -11.27 10.65
C LYS A 157 21.40 -12.29 11.66
N ASP A 158 20.52 -11.86 12.60
CA ASP A 158 20.00 -12.70 13.68
C ASP A 158 18.72 -13.47 13.25
N ILE A 159 18.29 -13.30 11.98
CA ILE A 159 17.15 -13.99 11.41
C ILE A 159 17.53 -15.43 11.07
N SER A 160 16.69 -16.39 11.43
CA SER A 160 16.84 -17.79 11.05
C SER A 160 16.48 -17.98 9.57
N LEU A 161 17.47 -18.28 8.73
CA LEU A 161 17.29 -18.52 7.30
C LEU A 161 17.22 -20.02 7.00
N PRO A 162 16.30 -20.48 6.13
CA PRO A 162 16.36 -21.80 5.51
C PRO A 162 17.61 -21.96 4.60
N GLU A 163 18.07 -23.19 4.39
CA GLU A 163 19.33 -23.48 3.66
C GLU A 163 19.37 -22.97 2.22
N ASP A 164 18.19 -22.84 1.56
CA ASP A 164 18.06 -22.46 0.14
C ASP A 164 17.69 -20.99 -0.11
N VAL A 165 17.73 -20.15 0.93
CA VAL A 165 17.36 -18.74 0.89
C VAL A 165 18.58 -17.86 1.07
N GLU A 166 18.86 -17.00 0.09
CA GLU A 166 19.94 -16.02 0.13
C GLU A 166 19.39 -14.65 0.57
N MET A 167 19.95 -14.02 1.60
CA MET A 167 19.59 -12.66 2.03
C MET A 167 20.19 -11.63 1.05
N ILE A 168 19.39 -10.67 0.62
CA ILE A 168 19.85 -9.53 -0.20
C ILE A 168 19.95 -8.26 0.67
N THR A 169 19.06 -8.13 1.65
CA THR A 169 19.07 -7.00 2.59
C THR A 169 20.36 -6.99 3.41
N ALA A 170 20.90 -5.81 3.66
CA ALA A 170 22.13 -5.65 4.45
C ALA A 170 21.96 -6.19 5.88
N GLU A 171 22.96 -6.91 6.37
CA GLU A 171 22.94 -7.61 7.66
C GLU A 171 22.93 -6.67 8.87
N ASP A 172 23.42 -5.44 8.70
CA ASP A 172 23.56 -4.43 9.76
C ASP A 172 22.26 -3.63 10.04
N ILE A 173 21.17 -3.91 9.33
CA ILE A 173 19.91 -3.21 9.54
C ILE A 173 19.21 -3.78 10.77
N ALA A 174 18.76 -2.90 11.67
CA ALA A 174 17.98 -3.28 12.84
C ALA A 174 16.56 -3.69 12.42
N VAL A 175 16.12 -4.85 12.90
CA VAL A 175 14.79 -5.44 12.62
C VAL A 175 13.82 -5.17 13.74
N MET A 176 14.23 -5.44 14.97
CA MET A 176 13.41 -5.25 16.17
C MET A 176 14.23 -4.60 17.27
N SER A 177 13.56 -3.80 18.09
CA SER A 177 14.17 -3.11 19.24
C SER A 177 13.22 -3.17 20.42
N VAL A 178 13.76 -3.36 21.63
CA VAL A 178 13.01 -3.18 22.86
C VAL A 178 13.43 -1.84 23.46
N GLN A 179 12.46 -0.96 23.65
CA GLN A 179 12.69 0.40 24.17
C GLN A 179 11.97 0.58 25.51
N GLU A 180 12.51 1.44 26.35
CA GLU A 180 11.82 1.87 27.56
C GLU A 180 10.58 2.70 27.18
N PRO A 181 9.44 2.49 27.86
CA PRO A 181 8.28 3.34 27.65
C PRO A 181 8.66 4.78 27.99
N LYS A 182 8.50 5.67 27.02
CA LYS A 182 8.65 7.10 27.26
C LYS A 182 7.43 7.53 28.09
N GLU A 183 7.63 7.80 29.39
CA GLU A 183 6.62 8.49 30.17
C GLU A 183 6.41 9.86 29.51
N GLU A 184 5.31 10.04 28.80
CA GLU A 184 4.80 11.36 28.49
C GLU A 184 4.47 12.01 29.84
N LYS A 185 5.38 12.84 30.34
CA LYS A 185 4.98 13.80 31.35
C LYS A 185 3.93 14.68 30.69
N GLU A 186 2.67 14.42 31.03
CA GLU A 186 1.63 15.42 30.88
C GLU A 186 2.16 16.66 31.62
N GLU A 187 2.66 17.64 30.87
CA GLU A 187 2.81 19.00 31.36
C GLU A 187 1.39 19.48 31.64
N GLU A 188 0.97 19.32 32.89
CA GLU A 188 -0.16 20.09 33.42
C GLU A 188 0.17 21.56 33.13
N VAL A 189 -0.48 22.10 32.13
CA VAL A 189 -0.55 23.55 31.94
C VAL A 189 -1.35 24.07 33.10
N VAL A 190 -0.63 24.41 34.18
CA VAL A 190 -1.17 25.21 35.29
C VAL A 190 -1.50 26.57 34.68
N LEU A 191 -2.79 26.76 34.38
CA LEU A 191 -3.36 28.08 34.16
C LEU A 191 -3.24 28.81 35.50
N GLU A 192 -2.20 29.58 35.65
CA GLU A 192 -2.14 30.63 36.69
C GLU A 192 -3.20 31.65 36.30
N GLU A 193 -4.31 31.57 37.02
CA GLU A 193 -5.32 32.56 37.13
C GLU A 193 -4.79 33.71 37.97
N ASP A 194 -4.13 34.66 37.32
CA ASP A 194 -3.73 35.90 37.99
C ASP A 194 -4.88 36.92 37.80
N GLY A 195 -5.68 37.01 38.87
CA GLY A 195 -6.74 38.00 38.98
C GLY A 195 -6.13 39.33 39.40
N GLU A 196 -6.33 40.36 38.58
CA GLU A 196 -6.21 41.74 39.04
C GLU A 196 -7.44 42.55 38.56
N GLU A 197 -8.20 42.94 39.55
CA GLU A 197 -9.28 43.93 39.51
C GLU A 197 -8.76 45.26 38.97
N GLY A 198 -9.52 45.89 38.11
CA GLY A 198 -9.25 47.26 37.66
C GLY A 198 -10.55 47.86 37.09
N GLU A 199 -11.23 48.54 37.98
CA GLU A 199 -12.38 49.45 37.82
C GLU A 199 -12.19 50.51 36.70
N GLY A 200 -13.25 50.85 35.97
CA GLY A 200 -13.30 52.19 35.42
C GLY A 200 -14.06 52.41 34.14
N THR A 201 -15.36 52.73 34.25
CA THR A 201 -16.09 53.80 33.61
C THR A 201 -16.36 53.79 32.08
N THR A 202 -17.62 53.57 31.75
CA THR A 202 -18.54 54.34 30.89
C THR A 202 -17.96 55.17 29.72
N GLU A 203 -18.46 54.95 28.51
CA GLU A 203 -19.33 55.91 27.80
C GLU A 203 -19.85 55.35 26.48
N GLU A 204 -21.07 55.69 26.23
CA GLU A 204 -22.01 55.53 25.15
C GLU A 204 -21.51 55.97 23.77
N GLY A 205 -22.20 55.47 22.74
CA GLY A 205 -22.22 56.03 21.41
C GLY A 205 -22.49 54.92 20.37
N ASP A 206 -23.71 54.55 20.17
CA ASP A 206 -24.80 55.01 19.29
C ASP A 206 -24.43 55.10 17.80
N SER A 207 -25.42 54.67 17.03
CA SER A 207 -25.71 54.82 15.59
C SER A 207 -25.24 53.69 14.68
N GLU A 208 -26.21 52.83 14.31
CA GLU A 208 -27.11 52.94 13.13
C GLU A 208 -26.32 52.80 11.79
N ASP A 209 -26.69 51.82 11.05
CA ASP A 209 -27.73 51.67 10.02
C ASP A 209 -27.15 51.45 8.60
N SER A 210 -27.95 50.72 7.85
CA SER A 210 -28.13 50.59 6.41
C SER A 210 -27.27 49.52 5.69
N SER A 211 -27.89 48.39 5.34
CA SER A 211 -28.81 48.12 4.22
C SER A 211 -28.27 48.43 2.83
N GLY A 212 -28.44 47.47 1.97
CA GLY A 212 -28.38 47.59 0.50
C GLY A 212 -27.72 46.38 -0.13
N GLU A 213 -28.40 45.33 -0.47
CA GLU A 213 -29.24 45.11 -1.66
C GLU A 213 -28.50 45.12 -3.01
N GLU A 214 -28.58 43.92 -3.62
CA GLU A 214 -28.83 43.63 -5.04
C GLU A 214 -27.96 44.20 -6.16
N LYS A 215 -27.51 43.28 -7.02
CA LYS A 215 -27.91 43.05 -8.43
C LYS A 215 -26.86 42.16 -9.10
N GLU A 216 -27.24 40.99 -9.53
CA GLU A 216 -27.58 40.55 -10.89
C GLU A 216 -27.01 41.41 -12.02
N GLU A 217 -26.23 40.75 -12.90
CA GLU A 217 -26.42 40.83 -14.36
C GLU A 217 -25.48 39.85 -15.09
N LYS A 218 -26.05 38.85 -15.77
CA LYS A 218 -25.66 38.37 -17.11
C LYS A 218 -26.34 39.33 -18.11
N PRO A 219 -26.06 39.36 -19.38
CA PRO A 219 -25.52 38.38 -20.33
C PRO A 219 -24.68 39.01 -21.49
N GLY A 220 -24.42 38.21 -22.50
CA GLY A 220 -24.03 38.67 -23.85
C GLY A 220 -22.87 37.82 -24.36
N ASP A 221 -23.05 36.88 -25.15
CA ASP A 221 -23.60 36.68 -26.50
C ASP A 221 -22.57 37.04 -27.59
N ASP A 222 -22.54 36.13 -28.55
CA ASP A 222 -22.14 36.25 -29.94
C ASP A 222 -20.64 36.31 -30.32
N ASN A 223 -20.15 35.29 -30.99
CA ASN A 223 -19.94 35.36 -32.44
C ASN A 223 -19.25 34.09 -33.00
N ALA A 224 -19.98 33.37 -33.77
CA ALA A 224 -19.42 32.57 -34.87
C ALA A 224 -19.19 33.53 -36.07
N PRO A 225 -18.27 33.24 -37.00
CA PRO A 225 -18.79 32.74 -38.26
C PRO A 225 -18.00 31.61 -38.92
N GLU A 226 -18.77 30.87 -39.69
CA GLU A 226 -18.42 30.00 -40.82
C GLU A 226 -17.38 30.65 -41.78
N SER A 227 -16.56 29.82 -42.35
CA SER A 227 -16.27 29.88 -43.78
C SER A 227 -15.89 28.50 -44.32
N LYS A 228 -16.74 28.07 -45.22
CA LYS A 228 -16.50 27.10 -46.28
C LYS A 228 -15.25 27.50 -47.07
N ASP A 229 -14.54 26.57 -47.60
CA ASP A 229 -14.45 26.45 -49.08
C ASP A 229 -13.80 25.13 -49.51
N ASP A 230 -14.36 24.62 -50.52
CA ASP A 230 -14.05 23.49 -51.39
C ASP A 230 -12.62 23.60 -52.01
N SER A 231 -12.08 22.42 -52.32
CA SER A 231 -11.67 22.04 -53.69
C SER A 231 -10.90 20.72 -53.66
N ASP A 232 -11.47 19.70 -54.19
CA ASP A 232 -11.16 18.97 -55.43
C ASP A 232 -9.67 18.91 -55.83
N GLY A 233 -9.23 17.71 -56.09
CA GLY A 233 -7.96 17.42 -56.75
C GLY A 233 -7.65 15.92 -56.83
N GLU A 234 -8.30 15.27 -57.77
CA GLU A 234 -7.89 13.98 -58.38
C GLU A 234 -6.41 14.00 -58.82
N ASN A 235 -5.79 12.85 -58.71
CA ASN A 235 -5.10 12.15 -59.79
C ASN A 235 -3.73 11.55 -59.45
N GLN A 236 -3.68 10.34 -59.75
CA GLN A 236 -2.71 9.32 -60.15
C GLN A 236 -2.32 8.31 -59.10
#